data_66f82e10c836593a4bc4f4c3daa39014
#
_entry.id   66f82e10c836593a4bc4f4c3daa39014
#
_cell.length_a   1.000
_cell.length_b   1.000
_cell.length_c   1.000
_cell.angle_alpha   90.00
_cell.angle_beta   90.00
_cell.angle_gamma   90.00
#
_symmetry.space_group_name_H-M   'P 1'
#
loop_
_entity.id
_entity.type
_entity.pdbx_description
1 polymer ?
#
loop_
_entity_poly.entity_id
_entity_poly.type
_entity_poly.pdbx_seq_one_letter_code
_entity_poly.pdbx_strand_id
1 'polypeptide(L)'
;MPYYPASFLSGHFKIRNVLVHVRCDVRDGADGERVLLLHEVQSDWAQSARRAIACGEMDPGDDGCPPFLKEWPALAMKLVLLHAAHQGLDAVAWSRGAHQVFRYEGLGAMGLNELYDRTLPREDNRMLRPLGGICETLGVFVPTNFGIFQTERGYEVYSLEDELLGAALTLEDARQFVPDQGHELLYEVHGVRLPESMREAILGSGF
;
A
#
# COMPACT_ATOMS: atom_id res chain seq x y z
N MET A 1 14.62 -23.52 17.74
CA MET A 1 14.21 -22.61 16.66
C MET A 1 13.53 -23.46 15.62
N PRO A 2 12.36 -23.08 15.10
CA PRO A 2 11.79 -23.80 13.98
C PRO A 2 12.74 -23.71 12.79
N TYR A 3 13.11 -24.84 12.25
CA TYR A 3 13.94 -24.96 11.06
C TYR A 3 13.03 -24.66 9.85
N TYR A 4 13.31 -23.58 9.13
CA TYR A 4 12.70 -23.31 7.84
C TYR A 4 13.70 -23.71 6.75
N PRO A 5 13.53 -24.87 6.12
CA PRO A 5 14.51 -25.39 5.18
C PRO A 5 14.55 -24.60 3.87
N ALA A 6 13.47 -23.93 3.48
CA ALA A 6 13.45 -23.15 2.27
C ALA A 6 13.92 -21.71 2.52
N SER A 7 14.78 -21.24 1.64
CA SER A 7 15.31 -19.88 1.67
C SER A 7 14.80 -19.13 0.45
N PHE A 8 13.75 -18.31 0.67
CA PHE A 8 13.19 -17.45 -0.36
C PHE A 8 14.01 -16.16 -0.47
N LEU A 9 14.32 -15.76 -1.70
CA LEU A 9 14.93 -14.46 -2.00
C LEU A 9 14.07 -13.76 -3.05
N SER A 10 13.47 -12.64 -2.66
CA SER A 10 12.74 -11.76 -3.57
C SER A 10 13.70 -11.04 -4.53
N GLY A 11 13.23 -10.72 -5.74
CA GLY A 11 13.97 -9.85 -6.66
C GLY A 11 14.11 -8.40 -6.16
N HIS A 12 13.31 -7.98 -5.18
CA HIS A 12 13.29 -6.62 -4.65
C HIS A 12 14.26 -6.38 -3.50
N PHE A 13 14.63 -7.44 -2.76
CA PHE A 13 15.44 -7.32 -1.55
C PHE A 13 16.61 -8.27 -1.55
N LYS A 14 17.77 -7.81 -1.05
CA LYS A 14 18.93 -8.67 -0.78
C LYS A 14 18.82 -9.43 0.56
N ILE A 15 17.64 -9.41 1.18
CA ILE A 15 17.34 -10.07 2.45
C ILE A 15 16.49 -11.29 2.16
N ARG A 16 16.87 -12.44 2.76
CA ARG A 16 16.12 -13.68 2.62
C ARG A 16 14.91 -13.72 3.55
N ASN A 17 13.89 -14.45 3.11
CA ASN A 17 12.69 -14.75 3.91
C ASN A 17 11.91 -13.51 4.36
N VAL A 18 11.90 -12.46 3.54
CA VAL A 18 11.00 -11.33 3.74
C VAL A 18 9.57 -11.80 3.49
N LEU A 19 8.81 -11.94 4.58
CA LEU A 19 7.42 -12.41 4.51
C LEU A 19 6.50 -11.32 3.93
N VAL A 20 6.66 -10.10 4.41
CA VAL A 20 5.87 -8.95 3.98
C VAL A 20 6.74 -7.71 3.98
N HIS A 21 6.49 -6.83 3.03
CA HIS A 21 7.02 -5.48 3.06
C HIS A 21 5.90 -4.47 2.86
N VAL A 22 6.09 -3.29 3.46
CA VAL A 22 5.17 -2.17 3.36
C VAL A 22 5.99 -0.94 2.99
N ARG A 23 5.54 -0.22 1.97
CA ARG A 23 6.07 1.10 1.65
C ARG A 23 5.08 2.14 2.11
N CYS A 24 5.51 3.06 2.96
CA CYS A 24 4.66 4.08 3.56
C CYS A 24 5.44 5.37 3.81
N ASP A 25 4.68 6.44 3.98
CA ASP A 25 5.17 7.72 4.51
C ASP A 25 4.09 8.40 5.34
N VAL A 26 4.45 9.50 5.99
CA VAL A 26 3.49 10.31 6.77
C VAL A 26 3.00 11.47 5.91
N ARG A 27 1.70 11.64 5.86
CA ARG A 27 0.98 12.66 5.11
C ARG A 27 0.01 13.43 5.99
N ASP A 28 -0.37 14.61 5.52
CA ASP A 28 -1.42 15.38 6.15
C ASP A 28 -2.79 14.91 5.62
N GLY A 29 -3.71 14.68 6.54
CA GLY A 29 -5.11 14.38 6.25
C GLY A 29 -5.93 15.64 6.03
N ALA A 30 -7.12 15.50 5.40
CA ALA A 30 -8.03 16.59 5.12
C ALA A 30 -8.49 17.34 6.38
N ASP A 31 -8.57 16.64 7.50
CA ASP A 31 -9.00 17.18 8.79
C ASP A 31 -7.80 17.60 9.69
N GLY A 32 -6.58 17.66 9.11
CA GLY A 32 -5.36 18.06 9.81
C GLY A 32 -4.70 16.92 10.60
N GLU A 33 -5.12 15.68 10.37
CA GLU A 33 -4.50 14.50 10.99
C GLU A 33 -3.14 14.22 10.36
N ARG A 34 -2.25 13.59 11.14
CA ARG A 34 -1.03 12.96 10.64
C ARG A 34 -1.31 11.51 10.30
N VAL A 35 -1.32 11.20 9.02
CA VAL A 35 -1.74 9.91 8.47
C VAL A 35 -0.54 9.09 8.01
N LEU A 36 -0.42 7.84 8.45
CA LEU A 36 0.50 6.88 7.84
C LEU A 36 -0.13 6.34 6.56
N LEU A 37 0.30 6.85 5.41
CA LEU A 37 -0.19 6.40 4.12
C LEU A 37 0.64 5.22 3.61
N LEU A 38 -0.03 4.10 3.37
CA LEU A 38 0.57 2.90 2.79
C LEU A 38 0.45 2.95 1.28
N HIS A 39 1.58 3.08 0.61
CA HIS A 39 1.65 3.05 -0.86
C HIS A 39 1.66 1.64 -1.41
N GLU A 40 2.16 0.68 -0.61
CA GLU A 40 2.28 -0.70 -1.02
C GLU A 40 2.30 -1.64 0.18
N VAL A 41 1.53 -2.71 0.08
CA VAL A 41 1.51 -3.82 1.04
C VAL A 41 1.63 -5.11 0.23
N GLN A 42 2.75 -5.83 0.35
CA GLN A 42 3.05 -6.95 -0.54
C GLN A 42 3.80 -8.08 0.16
N SER A 43 3.56 -9.30 -0.33
CA SER A 43 4.31 -10.50 0.03
C SER A 43 4.70 -11.26 -1.23
N ASP A 44 5.93 -11.07 -1.70
CA ASP A 44 6.46 -11.79 -2.87
C ASP A 44 6.53 -13.29 -2.63
N TRP A 45 6.90 -13.69 -1.40
CA TRP A 45 6.97 -15.10 -1.03
C TRP A 45 5.59 -15.77 -1.07
N ALA A 46 4.57 -15.15 -0.48
CA ALA A 46 3.22 -15.66 -0.53
C ALA A 46 2.64 -15.69 -1.95
N GLN A 47 2.96 -14.70 -2.79
CA GLN A 47 2.54 -14.69 -4.20
C GLN A 47 3.21 -15.82 -4.99
N SER A 48 4.52 -16.00 -4.82
CA SER A 48 5.26 -17.08 -5.47
C SER A 48 4.75 -18.47 -5.06
N ALA A 49 4.55 -18.69 -3.75
CA ALA A 49 4.01 -19.94 -3.24
C ALA A 49 2.60 -20.24 -3.76
N ARG A 50 1.71 -19.23 -3.78
CA ARG A 50 0.35 -19.38 -4.32
C ARG A 50 0.35 -19.74 -5.81
N ARG A 51 1.26 -19.16 -6.60
CA ARG A 51 1.42 -19.52 -8.03
C ARG A 51 1.87 -20.96 -8.19
N ALA A 52 2.89 -21.38 -7.44
CA ALA A 52 3.41 -22.75 -7.48
C ALA A 52 2.33 -23.77 -7.07
N ILE A 53 1.55 -23.48 -6.02
CA ILE A 53 0.41 -24.31 -5.60
C ILE A 53 -0.65 -24.39 -6.70
N ALA A 54 -1.00 -23.26 -7.32
CA ALA A 54 -2.01 -23.22 -8.38
C ALA A 54 -1.57 -24.00 -9.65
N CYS A 55 -0.26 -24.07 -9.91
CA CYS A 55 0.32 -24.86 -11.01
C CYS A 55 0.57 -26.34 -10.66
N GLY A 56 0.32 -26.76 -9.42
CA GLY A 56 0.60 -28.12 -8.94
C GLY A 56 2.10 -28.42 -8.76
N GLU A 57 2.92 -27.38 -8.65
CA GLU A 57 4.37 -27.48 -8.44
C GLU A 57 4.76 -27.54 -6.96
N MET A 58 3.81 -27.24 -6.07
CA MET A 58 3.98 -27.19 -4.62
C MET A 58 2.67 -27.54 -3.93
N ASP A 59 2.73 -28.26 -2.81
CA ASP A 59 1.58 -28.49 -1.95
C ASP A 59 1.49 -27.43 -0.81
N PRO A 60 0.28 -27.09 -0.36
CA PRO A 60 0.13 -26.23 0.81
C PRO A 60 0.76 -26.89 2.04
N GLY A 61 1.77 -26.26 2.62
CA GLY A 61 2.49 -26.78 3.78
C GLY A 61 3.86 -27.37 3.46
N ASP A 62 4.26 -27.41 2.19
CA ASP A 62 5.62 -27.73 1.80
C ASP A 62 6.63 -26.74 2.40
N ASP A 63 7.87 -27.19 2.54
CA ASP A 63 8.98 -26.39 3.08
C ASP A 63 9.24 -25.09 2.32
N GLY A 64 8.79 -25.00 1.06
CA GLY A 64 8.83 -23.77 0.24
C GLY A 64 7.77 -22.73 0.57
N CYS A 65 6.72 -23.12 1.31
CA CYS A 65 5.66 -22.20 1.71
C CYS A 65 6.14 -21.24 2.78
N PRO A 66 5.75 -19.94 2.70
CA PRO A 66 6.00 -19.03 3.79
C PRO A 66 5.15 -19.37 5.01
N PRO A 67 5.62 -19.09 6.23
CA PRO A 67 4.73 -19.02 7.38
C PRO A 67 3.65 -17.96 7.11
N PHE A 68 2.45 -18.16 7.66
CA PHE A 68 1.34 -17.22 7.48
C PHE A 68 0.96 -16.96 6.02
N LEU A 69 1.00 -18.00 5.16
CA LEU A 69 0.67 -17.90 3.73
C LEU A 69 -0.66 -17.20 3.42
N LYS A 70 -1.64 -17.35 4.32
CA LYS A 70 -2.97 -16.72 4.21
C LYS A 70 -3.11 -15.49 5.09
N GLU A 71 -2.44 -15.47 6.22
CA GLU A 71 -2.60 -14.50 7.31
C GLU A 71 -1.64 -13.30 7.18
N TRP A 72 -0.72 -13.32 6.21
CA TRP A 72 0.26 -12.24 6.05
C TRP A 72 -0.35 -10.83 5.93
N PRO A 73 -1.56 -10.63 5.32
CA PRO A 73 -2.16 -9.28 5.28
C PRO A 73 -2.55 -8.80 6.68
N ALA A 74 -3.11 -9.70 7.52
CA ALA A 74 -3.44 -9.38 8.90
C ALA A 74 -2.18 -9.04 9.72
N LEU A 75 -1.10 -9.81 9.52
CA LEU A 75 0.18 -9.53 10.17
C LEU A 75 0.75 -8.17 9.73
N ALA A 76 0.68 -7.86 8.44
CA ALA A 76 1.11 -6.55 7.91
C ALA A 76 0.35 -5.41 8.58
N MET A 77 -0.99 -5.47 8.59
CA MET A 77 -1.82 -4.44 9.21
C MET A 77 -1.57 -4.32 10.71
N LYS A 78 -1.41 -5.44 11.42
CA LYS A 78 -1.06 -5.42 12.84
C LYS A 78 0.23 -4.64 13.11
N LEU A 79 1.29 -4.91 12.35
CA LEU A 79 2.58 -4.24 12.48
C LEU A 79 2.50 -2.75 12.12
N VAL A 80 1.73 -2.41 11.10
CA VAL A 80 1.48 -1.03 10.68
C VAL A 80 0.73 -0.24 11.76
N LEU A 81 -0.34 -0.82 12.33
CA LEU A 81 -1.11 -0.20 13.41
C LEU A 81 -0.26 0.02 14.66
N LEU A 82 0.55 -0.97 15.05
CA LEU A 82 1.52 -0.83 16.14
C LEU A 82 2.53 0.28 15.85
N HIS A 83 3.07 0.33 14.63
CA HIS A 83 4.01 1.37 14.24
C HIS A 83 3.37 2.75 14.31
N ALA A 84 2.16 2.92 13.74
CA ALA A 84 1.43 4.19 13.76
C ALA A 84 1.13 4.64 15.20
N ALA A 85 0.69 3.72 16.07
CA ALA A 85 0.43 4.02 17.48
C ALA A 85 1.71 4.45 18.23
N HIS A 86 2.85 3.77 17.99
CA HIS A 86 4.14 4.15 18.55
C HIS A 86 4.62 5.52 18.09
N GLN A 87 4.34 5.90 16.84
CA GLN A 87 4.70 7.20 16.29
C GLN A 87 3.70 8.31 16.67
N GLY A 88 2.64 7.99 17.40
CA GLY A 88 1.59 8.94 17.77
C GLY A 88 0.83 9.49 16.57
N LEU A 89 0.70 8.70 15.49
CA LEU A 89 -0.03 9.08 14.29
C LEU A 89 -1.54 8.95 14.50
N ASP A 90 -2.30 9.83 13.84
CA ASP A 90 -3.74 9.97 14.07
C ASP A 90 -4.56 9.02 13.20
N ALA A 91 -3.97 8.50 12.12
CA ALA A 91 -4.63 7.55 11.23
C ALA A 91 -3.63 6.67 10.49
N VAL A 92 -4.12 5.53 10.01
CA VAL A 92 -3.48 4.69 8.99
C VAL A 92 -4.39 4.66 7.77
N ALA A 93 -3.82 4.83 6.59
CA ALA A 93 -4.58 4.81 5.34
C ALA A 93 -3.84 4.05 4.24
N TRP A 94 -4.57 3.57 3.24
CA TRP A 94 -4.00 2.89 2.08
C TRP A 94 -4.82 3.17 0.82
N SER A 95 -4.15 3.15 -0.33
CA SER A 95 -4.77 3.41 -1.62
C SER A 95 -5.87 2.39 -1.94
N ARG A 96 -6.83 2.79 -2.75
CA ARG A 96 -7.85 1.87 -3.30
C ARG A 96 -7.22 0.92 -4.32
N GLY A 97 -7.83 -0.25 -4.50
CA GLY A 97 -7.37 -1.25 -5.46
C GLY A 97 -7.24 -0.72 -6.88
N ALA A 98 -8.14 0.16 -7.31
CA ALA A 98 -8.08 0.81 -8.62
C ALA A 98 -6.77 1.58 -8.83
N HIS A 99 -6.27 2.30 -7.84
CA HIS A 99 -4.99 3.01 -7.91
C HIS A 99 -3.81 2.05 -8.04
N GLN A 100 -3.86 0.91 -7.34
CA GLN A 100 -2.83 -0.13 -7.47
C GLN A 100 -2.87 -0.79 -8.86
N VAL A 101 -4.06 -1.08 -9.36
CA VAL A 101 -4.24 -1.64 -10.72
C VAL A 101 -3.64 -0.71 -11.77
N PHE A 102 -3.93 0.58 -11.67
CA PHE A 102 -3.36 1.60 -12.56
C PHE A 102 -1.83 1.60 -12.50
N ARG A 103 -1.27 1.65 -11.29
CA ARG A 103 0.17 1.67 -11.05
C ARG A 103 0.92 0.45 -11.63
N TYR A 104 0.26 -0.71 -11.66
CA TYR A 104 0.82 -1.95 -12.22
C TYR A 104 0.30 -2.25 -13.63
N GLU A 105 -0.16 -1.22 -14.36
CA GLU A 105 -0.60 -1.33 -15.76
C GLU A 105 -1.62 -2.46 -15.99
N GLY A 106 -2.52 -2.64 -15.04
CA GLY A 106 -3.56 -3.67 -15.08
C GLY A 106 -3.11 -5.08 -14.67
N LEU A 107 -1.80 -5.29 -14.42
CA LEU A 107 -1.28 -6.59 -14.00
C LEU A 107 -1.81 -6.97 -12.61
N GLY A 108 -2.43 -8.14 -12.52
CA GLY A 108 -2.94 -8.66 -11.25
C GLY A 108 -4.18 -7.92 -10.71
N ALA A 109 -4.94 -7.22 -11.55
CA ALA A 109 -6.08 -6.37 -11.18
C ALA A 109 -7.04 -7.00 -10.17
N MET A 110 -7.48 -8.25 -10.39
CA MET A 110 -8.37 -8.94 -9.46
C MET A 110 -7.75 -9.13 -8.07
N GLY A 111 -6.47 -9.52 -8.02
CA GLY A 111 -5.75 -9.73 -6.76
C GLY A 111 -5.49 -8.43 -6.00
N LEU A 112 -5.21 -7.34 -6.72
CA LEU A 112 -5.01 -6.03 -6.13
C LEU A 112 -6.32 -5.47 -5.56
N ASN A 113 -7.41 -5.51 -6.31
CA ASN A 113 -8.72 -5.09 -5.82
C ASN A 113 -9.17 -5.94 -4.61
N GLU A 114 -8.97 -7.27 -4.66
CA GLU A 114 -9.30 -8.14 -3.52
C GLU A 114 -8.46 -7.81 -2.28
N LEU A 115 -7.17 -7.53 -2.45
CA LEU A 115 -6.30 -7.18 -1.33
C LEU A 115 -6.69 -5.81 -0.74
N TYR A 116 -6.69 -4.76 -1.56
CA TYR A 116 -6.78 -3.38 -1.08
C TYR A 116 -8.20 -2.95 -0.71
N ASP A 117 -9.23 -3.43 -1.44
CA ASP A 117 -10.61 -3.00 -1.23
C ASP A 117 -11.42 -3.95 -0.34
N ARG A 118 -10.94 -5.18 -0.09
CA ARG A 118 -11.67 -6.17 0.70
C ARG A 118 -10.86 -6.77 1.84
N THR A 119 -9.66 -7.28 1.55
CA THR A 119 -8.88 -8.01 2.56
C THR A 119 -8.33 -7.07 3.62
N LEU A 120 -7.63 -5.99 3.25
CA LEU A 120 -7.09 -5.03 4.22
C LEU A 120 -8.20 -4.38 5.06
N PRO A 121 -9.32 -3.85 4.48
CA PRO A 121 -10.42 -3.32 5.28
C PRO A 121 -11.04 -4.34 6.23
N ARG A 122 -11.17 -5.59 5.80
CA ARG A 122 -11.73 -6.65 6.63
C ARG A 122 -10.82 -6.97 7.83
N GLU A 123 -9.50 -7.12 7.59
CA GLU A 123 -8.55 -7.43 8.66
C GLU A 123 -8.43 -6.27 9.64
N ASP A 124 -8.41 -5.03 9.14
CA ASP A 124 -8.40 -3.84 9.95
C ASP A 124 -9.65 -3.75 10.85
N ASN A 125 -10.84 -3.88 10.26
CA ASN A 125 -12.09 -3.91 11.01
C ASN A 125 -12.13 -5.05 12.05
N ARG A 126 -11.60 -6.23 11.72
CA ARG A 126 -11.56 -7.36 12.65
C ARG A 126 -10.72 -7.04 13.89
N MET A 127 -9.60 -6.34 13.70
CA MET A 127 -8.69 -5.97 14.79
C MET A 127 -9.21 -4.79 15.61
N LEU A 128 -9.77 -3.77 14.95
CA LEU A 128 -10.07 -2.50 15.61
C LEU A 128 -11.51 -2.31 16.08
N ARG A 129 -12.47 -3.08 15.56
CA ARG A 129 -13.87 -3.00 16.06
C ARG A 129 -14.01 -3.16 17.58
N PRO A 130 -13.27 -4.07 18.23
CA PRO A 130 -13.33 -4.16 19.70
C PRO A 130 -12.85 -2.89 20.42
N LEU A 131 -12.07 -2.06 19.74
CA LEU A 131 -11.56 -0.79 20.23
C LEU A 131 -12.38 0.42 19.72
N GLY A 132 -13.48 0.19 19.00
CA GLY A 132 -14.33 1.22 18.43
C GLY A 132 -13.88 1.75 17.06
N GLY A 133 -12.85 1.15 16.45
CA GLY A 133 -12.35 1.53 15.13
C GLY A 133 -13.14 0.91 13.97
N ILE A 134 -13.30 1.68 12.91
CA ILE A 134 -13.95 1.23 11.66
C ILE A 134 -13.17 1.79 10.50
N CYS A 135 -12.90 0.94 9.52
CA CYS A 135 -12.34 1.36 8.24
C CYS A 135 -13.37 2.23 7.49
N GLU A 136 -12.94 3.39 7.08
CA GLU A 136 -13.73 4.41 6.40
C GLU A 136 -12.98 5.01 5.20
N THR A 137 -13.57 5.96 4.50
CA THR A 137 -12.88 6.76 3.50
C THR A 137 -12.28 7.99 4.18
N LEU A 138 -10.97 8.18 4.00
CA LEU A 138 -10.23 9.35 4.46
C LEU A 138 -9.75 10.16 3.27
N GLY A 139 -9.67 11.48 3.44
CA GLY A 139 -8.98 12.37 2.51
C GLY A 139 -7.52 12.54 2.96
N VAL A 140 -6.58 12.33 2.05
CA VAL A 140 -5.14 12.48 2.32
C VAL A 140 -4.51 13.35 1.24
N PHE A 141 -3.71 14.34 1.63
CA PHE A 141 -2.96 15.15 0.68
C PHE A 141 -1.76 14.38 0.16
N VAL A 142 -1.66 14.30 -1.17
CA VAL A 142 -0.56 13.62 -1.87
C VAL A 142 0.07 14.57 -2.85
N PRO A 143 1.41 14.67 -2.90
CA PRO A 143 2.06 15.48 -3.92
C PRO A 143 1.63 15.00 -5.31
N THR A 144 1.31 15.94 -6.15
CA THR A 144 1.03 15.65 -7.56
C THR A 144 2.31 15.21 -8.24
N ASN A 145 2.40 13.94 -8.56
CA ASN A 145 3.44 13.44 -9.45
C ASN A 145 2.92 13.56 -10.88
N PHE A 146 3.72 14.14 -11.75
CA PHE A 146 3.44 14.25 -13.16
C PHE A 146 4.42 13.38 -13.93
N GLY A 147 3.95 12.75 -15.00
CA GLY A 147 4.80 12.13 -15.98
C GLY A 147 4.97 13.06 -17.17
N ILE A 148 6.22 13.30 -17.61
CA ILE A 148 6.50 13.89 -18.90
C ILE A 148 6.95 12.77 -19.81
N PHE A 149 6.19 12.50 -20.86
CA PHE A 149 6.43 11.41 -21.80
C PHE A 149 6.86 11.99 -23.15
N GLN A 150 7.95 11.46 -23.71
CA GLN A 150 8.37 11.79 -25.06
C GLN A 150 7.52 10.97 -26.04
N THR A 151 6.90 11.65 -26.99
CA THR A 151 6.12 11.07 -28.08
C THR A 151 6.77 11.38 -29.43
N GLU A 152 6.26 10.83 -30.52
CA GLU A 152 6.72 11.17 -31.88
C GLU A 152 6.45 12.63 -32.25
N ARG A 153 5.57 13.33 -31.52
CA ARG A 153 5.12 14.69 -31.78
C ARG A 153 5.66 15.71 -30.78
N GLY A 154 6.49 15.28 -29.83
CA GLY A 154 7.05 16.15 -28.79
C GLY A 154 6.94 15.51 -27.41
N TYR A 155 6.44 16.26 -26.44
CA TYR A 155 6.30 15.84 -25.06
C TYR A 155 4.85 16.03 -24.60
N GLU A 156 4.33 15.06 -23.88
CA GLU A 156 3.02 15.10 -23.25
C GLU A 156 3.18 15.01 -21.73
N VAL A 157 2.41 15.79 -21.00
CA VAL A 157 2.41 15.83 -19.53
C VAL A 157 1.11 15.26 -19.03
N TYR A 158 1.19 14.21 -18.23
CA TYR A 158 0.04 13.55 -17.63
C TYR A 158 0.07 13.67 -16.11
N SER A 159 -1.10 13.82 -15.50
CA SER A 159 -1.28 13.59 -14.07
C SER A 159 -1.17 12.10 -13.73
N LEU A 160 -1.11 11.76 -12.44
CA LEU A 160 -1.19 10.35 -12.01
C LEU A 160 -2.52 9.67 -12.37
N GLU A 161 -3.54 10.46 -12.71
CA GLU A 161 -4.88 9.98 -13.10
C GLU A 161 -5.03 9.84 -14.61
N ASP A 162 -3.90 9.83 -15.35
CA ASP A 162 -3.89 9.77 -16.83
C ASP A 162 -4.57 10.96 -17.51
N GLU A 163 -4.77 12.06 -16.80
CA GLU A 163 -5.29 13.27 -17.40
C GLU A 163 -4.17 14.02 -18.16
N LEU A 164 -4.37 14.28 -19.43
CA LEU A 164 -3.46 15.07 -20.23
C LEU A 164 -3.51 16.53 -19.76
N LEU A 165 -2.45 16.98 -19.09
CA LEU A 165 -2.32 18.34 -18.58
C LEU A 165 -1.82 19.32 -19.66
N GLY A 166 -1.08 18.82 -20.63
CA GLY A 166 -0.60 19.60 -21.76
C GLY A 166 0.36 18.83 -22.66
N ALA A 167 0.63 19.41 -23.83
CA ALA A 167 1.59 18.90 -24.79
C ALA A 167 2.47 20.04 -25.32
N ALA A 168 3.76 19.76 -25.59
CA ALA A 168 4.72 20.72 -26.08
C ALA A 168 5.71 20.08 -27.03
N LEU A 169 6.36 20.90 -27.85
CA LEU A 169 7.39 20.45 -28.80
C LEU A 169 8.75 20.23 -28.13
N THR A 170 9.00 20.93 -27.02
CA THR A 170 10.25 20.83 -26.26
C THR A 170 9.97 20.37 -24.83
N LEU A 171 10.99 19.76 -24.21
CA LEU A 171 10.92 19.36 -22.81
C LEU A 171 10.80 20.58 -21.87
N GLU A 172 11.41 21.72 -22.25
CA GLU A 172 11.36 22.94 -21.47
C GLU A 172 9.94 23.51 -21.43
N ASP A 173 9.25 23.55 -22.57
CA ASP A 173 7.88 24.00 -22.68
C ASP A 173 6.93 23.01 -21.97
N ALA A 174 7.19 21.71 -22.05
CA ALA A 174 6.39 20.70 -21.35
C ALA A 174 6.41 20.88 -19.82
N ARG A 175 7.54 21.31 -19.27
CA ARG A 175 7.66 21.62 -17.82
C ARG A 175 6.74 22.75 -17.35
N GLN A 176 6.28 23.61 -18.25
CA GLN A 176 5.35 24.71 -17.90
C GLN A 176 3.93 24.18 -17.61
N PHE A 177 3.59 22.98 -18.08
CA PHE A 177 2.32 22.32 -17.77
C PHE A 177 2.38 21.52 -16.46
N VAL A 178 3.58 21.34 -15.89
CA VAL A 178 3.71 20.77 -14.56
C VAL A 178 3.33 21.86 -13.57
N PRO A 179 2.25 21.68 -12.77
CA PRO A 179 1.90 22.64 -11.73
C PRO A 179 3.09 22.89 -10.81
N ASP A 180 3.21 24.09 -10.29
CA ASP A 180 4.30 24.48 -9.38
C ASP A 180 4.49 23.40 -8.30
N GLN A 181 5.75 23.04 -8.05
CA GLN A 181 6.11 22.07 -7.02
C GLN A 181 5.50 22.52 -5.69
N GLY A 182 4.53 21.76 -5.22
CA GLY A 182 3.80 22.07 -3.98
C GLY A 182 2.29 21.94 -4.07
N HIS A 183 1.71 21.69 -5.24
CA HIS A 183 0.30 21.32 -5.31
C HIS A 183 0.13 19.89 -4.79
N GLU A 184 -0.61 19.77 -3.71
CA GLU A 184 -1.09 18.51 -3.19
C GLU A 184 -2.51 18.30 -3.66
N LEU A 185 -2.82 17.09 -4.12
CA LEU A 185 -4.18 16.68 -4.42
C LEU A 185 -4.75 15.93 -3.22
N LEU A 186 -6.01 16.19 -2.95
CA LEU A 186 -6.75 15.44 -1.95
C LEU A 186 -7.22 14.12 -2.55
N TYR A 187 -6.65 13.02 -2.08
CA TYR A 187 -7.03 11.67 -2.50
C TYR A 187 -7.94 11.02 -1.49
N GLU A 188 -8.99 10.37 -1.98
CA GLU A 188 -9.83 9.48 -1.19
C GLU A 188 -9.20 8.09 -1.10
N VAL A 189 -8.93 7.65 0.10
CA VAL A 189 -8.27 6.38 0.43
C VAL A 189 -9.07 5.60 1.46
N HIS A 190 -8.83 4.31 1.57
CA HIS A 190 -9.29 3.54 2.73
C HIS A 190 -8.43 3.89 3.94
N GLY A 191 -9.00 3.92 5.12
CA GLY A 191 -8.22 4.15 6.32
C GLY A 191 -9.02 3.99 7.61
N VAL A 192 -8.32 4.14 8.71
CA VAL A 192 -8.88 4.12 10.05
C VAL A 192 -8.24 5.22 10.90
N ARG A 193 -9.06 5.94 11.65
CA ARG A 193 -8.57 6.89 12.64
C ARG A 193 -8.14 6.18 13.92
N LEU A 194 -7.06 6.66 14.50
CA LEU A 194 -6.47 6.13 15.72
C LEU A 194 -6.51 7.20 16.83
N PRO A 195 -7.65 7.45 17.46
CA PRO A 195 -7.72 8.36 18.60
C PRO A 195 -6.78 7.89 19.72
N GLU A 196 -6.37 8.80 20.60
CA GLU A 196 -5.36 8.53 21.65
C GLU A 196 -5.69 7.27 22.47
N SER A 197 -6.93 7.14 22.92
CA SER A 197 -7.39 5.96 23.68
C SER A 197 -7.20 4.64 22.93
N MET A 198 -7.36 4.67 21.59
CA MET A 198 -7.15 3.48 20.76
C MET A 198 -5.65 3.19 20.59
N ARG A 199 -4.81 4.21 20.40
CA ARG A 199 -3.36 4.05 20.37
C ARG A 199 -2.83 3.43 21.66
N GLU A 200 -3.31 3.92 22.81
CA GLU A 200 -2.97 3.36 24.12
C GLU A 200 -3.41 1.90 24.26
N ALA A 201 -4.62 1.57 23.82
CA ALA A 201 -5.11 0.18 23.83
C ALA A 201 -4.28 -0.74 22.93
N ILE A 202 -3.92 -0.29 21.73
CA ILE A 202 -3.04 -1.02 20.81
C ILE A 202 -1.69 -1.31 21.46
N LEU A 203 -1.09 -0.31 22.12
CA LEU A 203 0.21 -0.45 22.77
C LEU A 203 0.17 -1.27 24.05
N GLY A 204 -0.93 -1.20 24.80
CA GLY A 204 -1.09 -1.87 26.09
C GLY A 204 -1.52 -3.34 26.01
N SER A 205 -2.27 -3.72 24.98
CA SER A 205 -2.87 -5.05 24.87
C SER A 205 -1.97 -6.13 24.27
N GLY A 206 -0.80 -5.77 23.76
CA GLY A 206 0.04 -6.68 22.99
C GLY A 206 -0.64 -7.16 21.70
N PHE A 207 -1.60 -6.42 21.27
CA PHE A 207 -2.48 -6.47 20.07
C PHE A 207 -2.12 -7.54 19.04
#